data_4d7d77ab60549e2863f7fe81c68edbae
#
_entry.id   4d7d77ab60549e2863f7fe81c68edbae
#
_cell.length_a   1.000
_cell.length_b   1.000
_cell.length_c   1.000
_cell.angle_alpha   90.00
_cell.angle_beta   90.00
_cell.angle_gamma   90.00
#
_symmetry.space_group_name_H-M   'P 1'
#
loop_
_entity.id
_entity.type
_entity.pdbx_description
1 polymer ?
#
loop_
_entity_poly.entity_id
_entity_poly.type
_entity_poly.pdbx_seq_one_letter_code
_entity_poly.pdbx_strand_id
1 'polypeptide(L)'
;MASSKNERATDLIVAQKLKDVGIKFYPNGSSIADIKKALKSASKKGSGRNGYPEYVAQVGDFLLVIEDKADSAHQAKYIDDSKTSLLMDITSIVNFAENGAVHYAKHIVQHSPFKKIIAIGCSG
;
A
#
# COMPACT_ATOMS: atom_id res chain seq x y z
N MET A 1 7.15 3.74 20.32
CA MET A 1 6.55 2.49 19.85
C MET A 1 7.59 1.66 19.10
N ALA A 2 7.80 0.45 19.56
CA ALA A 2 8.79 -0.44 18.94
C ALA A 2 8.48 -0.71 17.46
N SER A 3 7.19 -0.79 17.11
CA SER A 3 6.75 -1.04 15.74
C SER A 3 7.20 0.03 14.75
N SER A 4 7.25 1.32 15.15
CA SER A 4 7.63 2.37 14.21
C SER A 4 9.12 2.30 13.81
N LYS A 5 10.01 1.90 14.72
CA LYS A 5 11.41 1.69 14.40
C LYS A 5 11.60 0.52 13.43
N ASN A 6 10.90 -0.58 13.66
CA ASN A 6 10.99 -1.77 12.83
C ASN A 6 10.34 -1.54 11.46
N GLU A 7 9.24 -0.81 11.41
CA GLU A 7 8.60 -0.44 10.16
C GLU A 7 9.51 0.43 9.30
N ARG A 8 10.26 1.36 9.91
CA ARG A 8 11.25 2.15 9.21
C ARG A 8 12.35 1.30 8.60
N ALA A 9 12.79 0.25 9.29
CA ALA A 9 13.77 -0.69 8.73
C ALA A 9 13.21 -1.41 7.51
N THR A 10 11.95 -1.85 7.56
CA THR A 10 11.26 -2.46 6.43
C THR A 10 11.13 -1.47 5.27
N ASP A 11 10.76 -0.22 5.54
CA ASP A 11 10.71 0.85 4.54
C ASP A 11 12.04 0.99 3.79
N LEU A 12 13.15 1.01 4.51
CA LEU A 12 14.47 1.17 3.91
C LEU A 12 14.84 -0.01 3.03
N ILE A 13 14.48 -1.22 3.42
CA ILE A 13 14.71 -2.42 2.63
C ILE A 13 13.89 -2.37 1.32
N VAL A 14 12.63 -2.00 1.41
CA VAL A 14 11.74 -1.89 0.24
C VAL A 14 12.29 -0.82 -0.72
N ALA A 15 12.63 0.36 -0.20
CA ALA A 15 13.19 1.45 -1.01
C ALA A 15 14.48 1.01 -1.71
N GLN A 16 15.36 0.30 -1.01
CA GLN A 16 16.61 -0.17 -1.59
C GLN A 16 16.37 -1.19 -2.70
N LYS A 17 15.44 -2.11 -2.51
CA LYS A 17 15.10 -3.10 -3.55
C LYS A 17 14.53 -2.44 -4.80
N LEU A 18 13.68 -1.42 -4.65
CA LEU A 18 13.16 -0.68 -5.78
C LEU A 18 14.27 0.02 -6.56
N LYS A 19 15.23 0.63 -5.84
CA LYS A 19 16.39 1.25 -6.46
C LYS A 19 17.26 0.23 -7.19
N ASP A 20 17.49 -0.93 -6.58
CA ASP A 20 18.34 -1.99 -7.14
C ASP A 20 17.81 -2.50 -8.48
N VAL A 21 16.51 -2.54 -8.66
CA VAL A 21 15.89 -2.96 -9.93
C VAL A 21 15.56 -1.79 -10.85
N GLY A 22 15.96 -0.57 -10.50
CA GLY A 22 15.79 0.61 -11.34
C GLY A 22 14.36 1.13 -11.41
N ILE A 23 13.53 0.83 -10.43
CA ILE A 23 12.15 1.34 -10.38
C ILE A 23 12.14 2.68 -9.66
N LYS A 24 11.65 3.71 -10.34
CA LYS A 24 11.41 5.02 -9.74
C LYS A 24 10.10 4.97 -8.93
N PHE A 25 10.17 5.41 -7.69
CA PHE A 25 9.02 5.36 -6.78
C PHE A 25 8.83 6.67 -6.05
N TYR A 26 7.64 6.86 -5.50
CA TYR A 26 7.26 8.07 -4.78
C TYR A 26 6.69 7.69 -3.41
N PRO A 27 7.23 8.22 -2.30
CA PRO A 27 6.65 7.97 -0.98
C PRO A 27 5.33 8.72 -0.82
N ASN A 28 4.47 8.19 0.05
CA ASN A 28 3.23 8.81 0.50
C ASN A 28 2.26 9.19 -0.64
N GLY A 29 2.23 8.38 -1.71
CA GLY A 29 1.20 8.50 -2.73
C GLY A 29 1.55 9.39 -3.91
N SER A 30 2.69 10.06 -3.87
CA SER A 30 3.29 10.51 -5.11
C SER A 30 3.11 11.94 -5.55
N SER A 31 3.97 12.30 -6.50
CA SER A 31 3.88 13.54 -7.28
C SER A 31 3.00 13.38 -8.54
N ILE A 32 2.40 12.23 -8.78
CA ILE A 32 1.49 12.04 -9.93
C ILE A 32 0.13 12.62 -9.59
N ALA A 33 -0.30 13.64 -10.35
CA ALA A 33 -1.50 14.42 -10.04
C ALA A 33 -2.78 13.57 -9.92
N ASP A 34 -2.99 12.64 -10.84
CA ASP A 34 -4.17 11.77 -10.83
C ASP A 34 -4.21 10.86 -9.60
N ILE A 35 -3.05 10.40 -9.15
CA ILE A 35 -2.94 9.56 -7.96
C ILE A 35 -3.21 10.39 -6.70
N LYS A 36 -2.63 11.58 -6.59
CA LYS A 36 -2.91 12.50 -5.49
C LYS A 36 -4.41 12.77 -5.36
N LYS A 37 -5.05 13.04 -6.49
CA LYS A 37 -6.49 13.30 -6.53
C LYS A 37 -7.30 12.07 -6.08
N ALA A 38 -6.92 10.88 -6.54
CA ALA A 38 -7.60 9.64 -6.18
C ALA A 38 -7.47 9.32 -4.69
N LEU A 39 -6.38 9.74 -4.05
CA LEU A 39 -6.11 9.45 -2.64
C LEU A 39 -6.71 10.47 -1.67
N LYS A 40 -7.37 11.52 -2.15
CA LYS A 40 -7.92 12.58 -1.28
C LYS A 40 -8.90 12.07 -0.23
N SER A 41 -9.64 11.00 -0.52
CA SER A 41 -10.59 10.40 0.42
C SER A 41 -10.25 8.97 0.79
N ALA A 42 -9.01 8.57 0.60
CA ALA A 42 -8.59 7.17 0.68
C ALA A 42 -8.03 6.76 2.05
N SER A 43 -8.31 7.52 3.12
CA SER A 43 -7.86 7.16 4.47
C SER A 43 -8.29 5.72 4.80
N LYS A 44 -7.36 4.94 5.37
CA LYS A 44 -7.65 3.57 5.83
C LYS A 44 -8.75 3.51 6.88
N LYS A 45 -8.95 4.59 7.63
CA LYS A 45 -9.96 4.66 8.68
C LYS A 45 -11.34 5.09 8.17
N GLY A 46 -11.48 5.30 6.87
CA GLY A 46 -12.75 5.69 6.28
C GLY A 46 -13.25 7.08 6.68
N SER A 47 -12.33 7.97 7.09
CA SER A 47 -12.67 9.31 7.59
C SER A 47 -12.94 10.33 6.49
N GLY A 48 -12.79 9.96 5.21
CA GLY A 48 -12.90 10.89 4.08
C GLY A 48 -11.69 11.78 3.91
N ARG A 49 -10.61 11.54 4.65
CA ARG A 49 -9.35 12.28 4.56
C ARG A 49 -8.41 11.63 3.55
N ASN A 50 -7.28 12.30 3.29
CA ASN A 50 -6.27 11.77 2.39
C ASN A 50 -5.73 10.42 2.86
N GLY A 51 -5.48 9.53 1.91
CA GLY A 51 -4.74 8.29 2.14
C GLY A 51 -3.28 8.48 1.76
N TYR A 52 -2.38 7.76 2.44
CA TYR A 52 -0.93 7.86 2.24
C TYR A 52 -0.30 6.47 2.17
N PRO A 53 -0.31 5.82 0.97
CA PRO A 53 0.44 4.56 0.81
C PRO A 53 1.94 4.81 1.00
N GLU A 54 2.66 3.80 1.46
CA GLU A 54 4.11 3.95 1.71
C GLU A 54 4.85 4.30 0.43
N TYR A 55 4.61 3.56 -0.65
CA TYR A 55 5.22 3.85 -1.94
C TYR A 55 4.23 3.63 -3.09
N VAL A 56 4.36 4.46 -4.11
CA VAL A 56 3.70 4.28 -5.40
C VAL A 56 4.76 4.34 -6.48
N ALA A 57 4.72 3.41 -7.43
CA ALA A 57 5.67 3.38 -8.54
C ALA A 57 4.93 3.06 -9.84
N GLN A 58 5.38 3.63 -10.95
CA GLN A 58 4.84 3.34 -12.26
C GLN A 58 5.86 2.56 -13.08
N VAL A 59 5.45 1.41 -13.60
CA VAL A 59 6.27 0.54 -14.43
C VAL A 59 5.50 0.24 -15.71
N GLY A 60 5.86 0.93 -16.81
CA GLY A 60 5.09 0.84 -18.03
C GLY A 60 3.64 1.27 -17.80
N ASP A 61 2.70 0.42 -18.14
CA ASP A 61 1.26 0.67 -17.95
C ASP A 61 0.77 0.30 -16.55
N PHE A 62 1.62 -0.32 -15.74
CA PHE A 62 1.24 -0.78 -14.41
C PHE A 62 1.59 0.25 -13.36
N LEU A 63 0.73 0.35 -12.36
CA LEU A 63 1.00 1.10 -11.13
C LEU A 63 1.22 0.11 -10.00
N LEU A 64 2.29 0.29 -9.24
CA LEU A 64 2.55 -0.49 -8.04
C LEU A 64 2.15 0.34 -6.83
N VAL A 65 1.36 -0.25 -5.94
CA VAL A 65 1.00 0.35 -4.65
C VAL A 65 1.57 -0.55 -3.57
N ILE A 66 2.47 -0.01 -2.76
CA ILE A 66 3.23 -0.79 -1.79
C ILE A 66 2.94 -0.30 -0.38
N GLU A 67 2.57 -1.23 0.49
CA GLU A 67 2.45 -1.00 1.93
C GLU A 67 3.42 -1.94 2.65
N ASP A 68 3.99 -1.46 3.74
CA ASP A 68 4.88 -2.29 4.54
C ASP A 68 4.52 -2.28 6.02
N LYS A 69 4.88 -3.36 6.70
CA LYS A 69 4.71 -3.56 8.14
C LYS A 69 5.97 -4.20 8.71
N ALA A 70 6.28 -3.83 9.95
CA ALA A 70 7.48 -4.34 10.62
C ALA A 70 7.42 -5.81 10.96
N ASP A 71 6.24 -6.30 11.32
CA ASP A 71 6.06 -7.66 11.82
C ASP A 71 5.53 -8.57 10.71
N SER A 72 6.22 -9.68 10.46
CA SER A 72 5.77 -10.67 9.46
C SER A 72 4.39 -11.25 9.75
N ALA A 73 3.96 -11.23 11.01
CA ALA A 73 2.59 -11.63 11.37
C ALA A 73 1.53 -10.67 10.83
N HIS A 74 1.93 -9.45 10.42
CA HIS A 74 1.04 -8.44 9.86
C HIS A 74 1.10 -8.38 8.33
N GLN A 75 1.42 -9.48 7.67
CA GLN A 75 1.46 -9.51 6.21
C GLN A 75 0.07 -9.41 5.59
N ALA A 76 -0.88 -10.24 6.02
CA ALA A 76 -2.23 -10.26 5.47
C ALA A 76 -3.23 -10.85 6.46
N LYS A 77 -4.47 -10.38 6.41
CA LYS A 77 -5.60 -10.95 7.15
C LYS A 77 -6.64 -11.42 6.15
N TYR A 78 -7.02 -12.69 6.26
CA TYR A 78 -7.99 -13.31 5.36
C TYR A 78 -9.34 -13.53 6.04
N ILE A 79 -10.39 -13.70 5.23
CA ILE A 79 -11.74 -13.97 5.74
C ILE A 79 -11.77 -15.32 6.46
N ASP A 80 -11.07 -16.32 5.91
CA ASP A 80 -11.02 -17.67 6.46
C ASP A 80 -9.68 -18.35 6.18
N ASP A 81 -9.54 -19.59 6.59
CA ASP A 81 -8.31 -20.36 6.49
C ASP A 81 -7.94 -20.75 5.04
N SER A 82 -8.85 -20.59 4.08
CA SER A 82 -8.54 -20.89 2.68
C SER A 82 -7.56 -19.88 2.07
N LYS A 83 -7.42 -18.70 2.68
CA LYS A 83 -6.51 -17.62 2.25
C LYS A 83 -6.76 -17.16 0.81
N THR A 84 -8.00 -17.20 0.37
CA THR A 84 -8.38 -16.79 -0.99
C THR A 84 -8.91 -15.36 -1.06
N SER A 85 -9.41 -14.80 0.06
CA SER A 85 -10.00 -13.46 0.10
C SER A 85 -9.54 -12.71 1.34
N LEU A 86 -9.07 -11.49 1.13
CA LEU A 86 -8.66 -10.60 2.22
C LEU A 86 -9.88 -10.08 2.99
N LEU A 87 -9.74 -9.98 4.31
CA LEU A 87 -10.73 -9.32 5.15
C LEU A 87 -10.53 -7.81 5.07
N MET A 88 -11.51 -7.09 4.56
CA MET A 88 -11.37 -5.66 4.26
C MET A 88 -12.14 -4.76 5.22
N ASP A 89 -12.16 -5.09 6.51
CA ASP A 89 -12.63 -4.19 7.55
C ASP A 89 -11.54 -3.16 7.93
N ILE A 90 -11.94 -2.11 8.62
CA ILE A 90 -11.01 -1.03 8.97
C ILE A 90 -9.81 -1.54 9.76
N THR A 91 -10.03 -2.40 10.75
CA THR A 91 -8.96 -2.94 11.59
C THR A 91 -7.93 -3.72 10.76
N SER A 92 -8.39 -4.55 9.83
CA SER A 92 -7.50 -5.33 8.97
C SER A 92 -6.74 -4.45 7.98
N ILE A 93 -7.41 -3.46 7.40
CA ILE A 93 -6.78 -2.50 6.47
C ILE A 93 -5.66 -1.72 7.17
N VAL A 94 -5.89 -1.29 8.40
CA VAL A 94 -4.90 -0.52 9.15
C VAL A 94 -3.71 -1.37 9.58
N ASN A 95 -3.94 -2.63 9.95
CA ASN A 95 -2.92 -3.43 10.63
C ASN A 95 -2.15 -4.41 9.73
N PHE A 96 -2.61 -4.68 8.51
CA PHE A 96 -2.00 -5.67 7.64
C PHE A 96 -1.54 -5.06 6.31
N ALA A 97 -0.35 -5.45 5.87
CA ALA A 97 0.29 -4.85 4.69
C ALA A 97 -0.52 -5.05 3.40
N GLU A 98 -0.89 -6.29 3.08
CA GLU A 98 -1.65 -6.56 1.85
C GLU A 98 -3.04 -5.92 1.88
N ASN A 99 -3.71 -5.97 3.02
CA ASN A 99 -5.05 -5.38 3.17
C ASN A 99 -5.01 -3.86 2.94
N GLY A 100 -4.00 -3.20 3.48
CA GLY A 100 -3.79 -1.76 3.25
C GLY A 100 -3.45 -1.43 1.81
N ALA A 101 -2.59 -2.21 1.17
CA ALA A 101 -2.21 -2.00 -0.23
C ALA A 101 -3.42 -2.15 -1.16
N VAL A 102 -4.25 -3.18 -0.94
CA VAL A 102 -5.47 -3.39 -1.72
C VAL A 102 -6.48 -2.26 -1.52
N HIS A 103 -6.61 -1.74 -0.28
CA HIS A 103 -7.46 -0.59 0.00
C HIS A 103 -7.10 0.60 -0.88
N TYR A 104 -5.82 0.97 -0.91
CA TYR A 104 -5.37 2.09 -1.75
C TYR A 104 -5.52 1.80 -3.24
N ALA A 105 -5.19 0.58 -3.67
CA ALA A 105 -5.34 0.19 -5.07
C ALA A 105 -6.79 0.32 -5.54
N LYS A 106 -7.75 -0.10 -4.74
CA LYS A 106 -9.18 0.05 -5.07
C LYS A 106 -9.59 1.51 -5.21
N HIS A 107 -9.13 2.38 -4.32
CA HIS A 107 -9.41 3.82 -4.41
C HIS A 107 -8.83 4.42 -5.70
N ILE A 108 -7.60 4.05 -6.04
CA ILE A 108 -6.96 4.57 -7.26
C ILE A 108 -7.70 4.09 -8.51
N VAL A 109 -8.11 2.83 -8.57
CA VAL A 109 -8.88 2.30 -9.69
C VAL A 109 -10.20 3.04 -9.86
N GLN A 110 -10.90 3.32 -8.74
CA GLN A 110 -12.22 3.97 -8.76
C GLN A 110 -12.15 5.45 -9.10
N HIS A 111 -11.06 6.14 -8.76
CA HIS A 111 -10.98 7.59 -8.82
C HIS A 111 -9.90 8.13 -9.75
N SER A 112 -9.30 7.29 -10.59
CA SER A 112 -8.26 7.69 -11.53
C SER A 112 -8.36 6.91 -12.85
N PRO A 113 -7.63 7.34 -13.90
CA PRO A 113 -7.55 6.57 -15.14
C PRO A 113 -6.70 5.31 -15.06
N PHE A 114 -5.95 5.11 -13.98
CA PHE A 114 -5.13 3.93 -13.80
C PHE A 114 -5.99 2.71 -13.52
N LYS A 115 -5.90 1.69 -14.38
CA LYS A 115 -6.70 0.45 -14.26
C LYS A 115 -5.85 -0.81 -14.07
N LYS A 116 -4.56 -0.74 -14.35
CA LYS A 116 -3.63 -1.85 -14.18
C LYS A 116 -2.78 -1.60 -12.95
N ILE A 117 -3.25 -2.07 -11.80
CA ILE A 117 -2.62 -1.80 -10.51
C ILE A 117 -2.26 -3.11 -9.82
N ILE A 118 -1.04 -3.18 -9.31
CA ILE A 118 -0.56 -4.29 -8.50
C ILE A 118 -0.39 -3.79 -7.08
N ALA A 119 -1.12 -4.41 -6.14
CA ALA A 119 -1.01 -4.11 -4.73
C ALA A 119 0.01 -5.06 -4.09
N ILE A 120 0.99 -4.51 -3.41
CA ILE A 120 2.08 -5.28 -2.80
C ILE A 120 2.14 -4.99 -1.31
N GLY A 121 2.06 -6.05 -0.49
CA GLY A 121 2.31 -5.96 0.92
C GLY A 121 3.68 -6.53 1.26
N CYS A 122 4.45 -5.81 2.07
CA CYS A 122 5.76 -6.24 2.53
C CYS A 122 5.79 -6.24 4.05
N SER A 123 6.38 -7.27 4.66
CA SER A 123 6.50 -7.36 6.11
C SER A 123 7.78 -8.06 6.53
N GLY A 124 8.23 -7.75 7.75
CA GLY A 124 9.43 -8.40 8.31
C GLY A 124 10.63 -7.51 8.58
#